data_f4737456a7717103703a9333578b0564
#
_entry.id   f4737456a7717103703a9333578b0564
#
_cell.length_a   1.000
_cell.length_b   1.000
_cell.length_c   1.000
_cell.angle_alpha   90.00
_cell.angle_beta   90.00
_cell.angle_gamma   90.00
#
_symmetry.space_group_name_H-M   'P 1'
#
loop_
_entity.id
_entity.type
_entity.pdbx_description
1 polymer ?
#
loop_
_entity_poly.entity_id
_entity_poly.type
_entity_poly.pdbx_seq_one_letter_code
_entity_poly.pdbx_strand_id
1 'polypeptide(L)'
;MLDYKSFNLGDVPLQSGITLRNAHIAYKTYGTLNSHRDNCIIFPTFFGSQHDGNEPMIGSGMALDPDKYFIVIPNLLGNGLSSSPSNNPPPFDRARFPSINYYDNIQCQYRLLTEEFQVNKIALACGFSMGAQQSFHWGALFPNLVERIAPWCGSAKTSNHNHVFLEG
;
A
#
# COMPACT_ATOMS: atom_id res chain seq x y z
N MET A 1 11.85 15.12 -12.83
CA MET A 1 11.20 15.26 -11.51
C MET A 1 10.55 13.93 -11.22
N LEU A 2 10.72 13.38 -10.00
CA LEU A 2 10.03 12.14 -9.62
C LEU A 2 8.52 12.42 -9.64
N ASP A 3 7.75 11.48 -10.17
CA ASP A 3 6.29 11.63 -10.28
C ASP A 3 5.53 11.06 -9.06
N TYR A 4 6.26 10.72 -8.00
CA TYR A 4 5.76 10.24 -6.71
C TYR A 4 6.38 11.03 -5.54
N LYS A 5 5.75 10.90 -4.37
CA LYS A 5 6.22 11.46 -3.09
C LYS A 5 6.77 10.34 -2.20
N SER A 6 7.50 10.73 -1.16
CA SER A 6 8.02 9.80 -0.16
C SER A 6 7.63 10.29 1.24
N PHE A 7 7.11 9.38 2.06
CA PHE A 7 6.82 9.60 3.48
C PHE A 7 7.86 8.87 4.33
N ASN A 8 8.49 9.58 5.24
CA ASN A 8 9.50 9.01 6.14
C ASN A 8 8.80 8.28 7.30
N LEU A 9 9.02 6.99 7.38
CA LEU A 9 8.48 6.13 8.45
C LEU A 9 9.43 6.06 9.66
N GLY A 10 10.69 6.51 9.53
CA GLY A 10 11.71 6.29 10.56
C GLY A 10 12.01 4.80 10.76
N ASP A 11 12.18 4.40 11.99
CA ASP A 11 12.45 3.01 12.38
C ASP A 11 11.14 2.23 12.49
N VAL A 12 11.02 1.15 11.72
CA VAL A 12 9.82 0.32 11.65
C VAL A 12 10.10 -1.07 12.24
N PRO A 13 9.48 -1.42 13.38
CA PRO A 13 9.53 -2.80 13.89
C PRO A 13 8.66 -3.69 12.99
N LEU A 14 9.27 -4.76 12.46
CA LEU A 14 8.62 -5.74 11.60
C LEU A 14 8.15 -6.96 12.40
N GLN A 15 7.17 -7.68 11.89
CA GLN A 15 6.73 -8.94 12.49
C GLN A 15 7.82 -10.02 12.54
N SER A 16 8.83 -9.93 11.68
CA SER A 16 10.03 -10.79 11.74
C SER A 16 10.90 -10.57 12.98
N GLY A 17 10.60 -9.56 13.82
CA GLY A 17 11.40 -9.16 14.97
C GLY A 17 12.57 -8.23 14.64
N ILE A 18 12.77 -7.91 13.37
CA ILE A 18 13.82 -6.97 12.92
C ILE A 18 13.23 -5.56 12.88
N THR A 19 14.04 -4.55 13.23
CA THR A 19 13.68 -3.15 13.02
C THR A 19 14.31 -2.64 11.73
N LEU A 20 13.49 -2.35 10.72
CA LEU A 20 13.93 -1.70 9.48
C LEU A 20 14.22 -0.23 9.77
N ARG A 21 15.50 0.16 9.66
CA ARG A 21 15.96 1.51 10.00
C ARG A 21 15.70 2.50 8.86
N ASN A 22 15.32 3.73 9.22
CA ASN A 22 15.12 4.83 8.28
C ASN A 22 14.22 4.44 7.11
N ALA A 23 13.17 3.68 7.39
CA ALA A 23 12.24 3.21 6.38
C ALA A 23 11.44 4.38 5.77
N HIS A 24 11.08 4.23 4.52
CA HIS A 24 10.20 5.18 3.82
C HIS A 24 9.20 4.43 2.94
N ILE A 25 8.06 5.06 2.70
CA ILE A 25 7.06 4.59 1.76
C ILE A 25 6.90 5.62 0.64
N ALA A 26 7.10 5.19 -0.60
CA ALA A 26 6.83 5.97 -1.78
C ALA A 26 5.34 5.87 -2.13
N TYR A 27 4.72 6.98 -2.53
CA TYR A 27 3.29 7.00 -2.83
C TYR A 27 2.95 8.06 -3.89
N LYS A 28 1.83 7.87 -4.56
CA LYS A 28 1.23 8.86 -5.45
C LYS A 28 -0.21 9.14 -5.03
N THR A 29 -0.68 10.36 -5.29
CA THR A 29 -2.04 10.76 -4.92
C THR A 29 -2.76 11.38 -6.11
N TYR A 30 -4.08 11.19 -6.16
CA TYR A 30 -4.99 11.81 -7.11
C TYR A 30 -6.16 12.42 -6.37
N GLY A 31 -6.71 13.51 -6.91
CA GLY A 31 -7.83 14.21 -6.32
C GLY A 31 -7.48 15.00 -5.07
N THR A 32 -8.50 15.38 -4.32
CA THR A 32 -8.37 16.25 -3.14
C THR A 32 -9.08 15.65 -1.94
N LEU A 33 -8.37 15.59 -0.81
CA LEU A 33 -8.97 15.19 0.46
C LEU A 33 -9.93 16.28 0.93
N ASN A 34 -11.18 15.90 1.21
CA ASN A 34 -12.20 16.84 1.66
C ASN A 34 -11.97 17.32 3.10
N SER A 35 -12.72 18.32 3.54
CA SER A 35 -12.60 18.92 4.88
C SER A 35 -12.93 17.95 6.02
N HIS A 36 -13.77 16.93 5.77
CA HIS A 36 -14.11 15.88 6.72
C HIS A 36 -13.07 14.76 6.76
N ARG A 37 -12.15 14.72 5.76
CA ARG A 37 -11.09 13.71 5.62
C ARG A 37 -11.64 12.27 5.57
N ASP A 38 -12.76 12.09 4.89
CA ASP A 38 -13.52 10.84 4.82
C ASP A 38 -13.73 10.30 3.40
N ASN A 39 -13.26 11.02 2.37
CA ASN A 39 -13.34 10.59 0.97
C ASN A 39 -12.07 9.88 0.47
N CYS A 40 -11.28 9.31 1.36
CA CYS A 40 -10.04 8.64 0.98
C CYS A 40 -10.30 7.26 0.38
N ILE A 41 -9.62 6.97 -0.73
CA ILE A 41 -9.47 5.61 -1.28
C ILE A 41 -8.03 5.18 -1.12
N ILE A 42 -7.79 4.02 -0.52
CA ILE A 42 -6.47 3.36 -0.51
C ILE A 42 -6.42 2.29 -1.60
N PHE A 43 -5.45 2.41 -2.52
CA PHE A 43 -5.29 1.54 -3.69
C PHE A 43 -3.84 1.04 -3.80
N PRO A 44 -3.41 0.09 -2.95
CA PRO A 44 -2.04 -0.40 -2.91
C PRO A 44 -1.60 -1.07 -4.21
N THR A 45 -0.31 -0.97 -4.50
CA THR A 45 0.29 -1.65 -5.66
C THR A 45 0.24 -3.18 -5.51
N PHE A 46 0.45 -3.89 -6.63
CA PHE A 46 0.42 -5.35 -6.71
C PHE A 46 1.78 -5.91 -7.15
N PHE A 47 1.91 -7.22 -7.22
CA PHE A 47 3.16 -7.90 -7.57
C PHE A 47 3.69 -7.45 -8.94
N GLY A 48 4.97 -7.08 -8.97
CA GLY A 48 5.65 -6.64 -10.19
C GLY A 48 5.25 -5.25 -10.69
N SER A 49 4.46 -4.48 -9.93
CA SER A 49 3.98 -3.16 -10.33
C SER A 49 4.42 -2.07 -9.35
N GLN A 50 4.59 -0.89 -9.89
CA GLN A 50 4.65 0.37 -9.15
C GLN A 50 3.31 1.11 -9.27
N HIS A 51 3.21 2.33 -8.74
CA HIS A 51 1.96 3.10 -8.72
C HIS A 51 1.37 3.35 -10.12
N ASP A 52 2.20 3.45 -11.16
CA ASP A 52 1.80 3.64 -12.55
C ASP A 52 0.93 2.50 -13.09
N GLY A 53 1.12 1.27 -12.59
CA GLY A 53 0.26 0.14 -12.95
C GLY A 53 -1.18 0.25 -12.44
N ASN A 54 -1.42 1.08 -11.42
CA ASN A 54 -2.76 1.36 -10.89
C ASN A 54 -3.46 2.52 -11.61
N GLU A 55 -2.70 3.44 -12.22
CA GLU A 55 -3.18 4.68 -12.81
C GLU A 55 -4.26 4.50 -13.90
N PRO A 56 -4.19 3.48 -14.78
CA PRO A 56 -5.21 3.29 -15.82
C PRO A 56 -6.64 3.10 -15.31
N MET A 57 -6.81 2.82 -14.00
CA MET A 57 -8.13 2.64 -13.37
C MET A 57 -8.67 3.91 -12.72
N ILE A 58 -7.90 5.02 -12.79
CA ILE A 58 -8.23 6.30 -12.18
C ILE A 58 -8.56 7.32 -13.27
N GLY A 59 -9.72 7.95 -13.18
CA GLY A 59 -10.12 8.95 -14.15
C GLY A 59 -11.47 9.58 -13.84
N SER A 60 -11.69 10.79 -14.36
CA SER A 60 -12.97 11.49 -14.22
C SER A 60 -14.11 10.66 -14.82
N GLY A 61 -15.19 10.49 -14.07
CA GLY A 61 -16.34 9.66 -14.45
C GLY A 61 -16.14 8.15 -14.30
N MET A 62 -14.95 7.68 -13.91
CA MET A 62 -14.69 6.27 -13.60
C MET A 62 -15.10 5.92 -12.17
N ALA A 63 -14.99 4.64 -11.79
CA ALA A 63 -15.26 4.20 -10.42
C ALA A 63 -14.27 4.84 -9.41
N LEU A 64 -13.00 4.97 -9.80
CA LEU A 64 -11.96 5.67 -9.04
C LEU A 64 -11.81 7.09 -9.61
N ASP A 65 -12.80 7.93 -9.29
CA ASP A 65 -12.93 9.30 -9.82
C ASP A 65 -12.20 10.30 -8.92
N PRO A 66 -11.10 10.93 -9.40
CA PRO A 66 -10.34 11.90 -8.60
C PRO A 66 -11.09 13.22 -8.38
N ASP A 67 -12.18 13.49 -9.11
CA ASP A 67 -13.02 14.65 -8.86
C ASP A 67 -13.88 14.49 -7.59
N LYS A 68 -14.06 13.24 -7.11
CA LYS A 68 -14.86 12.90 -5.94
C LYS A 68 -14.03 12.39 -4.76
N TYR A 69 -12.96 11.68 -5.06
CA TYR A 69 -12.17 10.96 -4.07
C TYR A 69 -10.73 11.43 -4.03
N PHE A 70 -10.15 11.36 -2.84
CA PHE A 70 -8.72 11.44 -2.65
C PHE A 70 -8.13 10.03 -2.68
N ILE A 71 -7.44 9.70 -3.77
CA ILE A 71 -6.93 8.35 -4.01
C ILE A 71 -5.44 8.33 -3.67
N VAL A 72 -5.06 7.41 -2.80
CA VAL A 72 -3.66 7.20 -2.38
C VAL A 72 -3.19 5.85 -2.89
N ILE A 73 -2.10 5.85 -3.68
CA ILE A 73 -1.44 4.64 -4.18
C ILE A 73 -0.10 4.49 -3.45
N PRO A 74 -0.03 3.74 -2.34
CA PRO A 74 1.23 3.42 -1.72
C PRO A 74 1.95 2.33 -2.50
N ASN A 75 3.24 2.53 -2.74
CA ASN A 75 4.13 1.50 -3.23
C ASN A 75 4.50 0.56 -2.08
N LEU A 76 4.43 -0.75 -2.33
CA LEU A 76 4.80 -1.75 -1.34
C LEU A 76 6.25 -1.59 -0.90
N LEU A 77 6.53 -1.84 0.36
CA LEU A 77 7.90 -2.12 0.80
C LEU A 77 8.43 -3.32 -0.01
N GLY A 78 9.62 -3.20 -0.54
CA GLY A 78 10.23 -4.22 -1.39
C GLY A 78 10.01 -4.05 -2.90
N ASN A 79 9.19 -3.07 -3.36
CA ASN A 79 8.91 -2.90 -4.80
C ASN A 79 9.92 -2.02 -5.57
N GLY A 80 10.97 -1.56 -4.90
CA GLY A 80 12.04 -0.76 -5.52
C GLY A 80 11.89 0.76 -5.36
N LEU A 81 10.70 1.29 -5.05
CA LEU A 81 10.48 2.72 -4.79
C LEU A 81 10.39 3.02 -3.30
N SER A 82 9.61 2.27 -2.54
CA SER A 82 9.66 2.27 -1.07
C SER A 82 10.92 1.56 -0.60
N SER A 83 11.22 1.58 0.71
CA SER A 83 12.33 0.81 1.27
C SER A 83 12.38 -0.61 0.73
N SER A 84 13.48 -0.99 0.11
CA SER A 84 13.61 -2.20 -0.71
C SER A 84 15.04 -2.74 -0.66
N PRO A 85 15.26 -4.02 -1.02
CA PRO A 85 16.59 -4.61 -1.14
C PRO A 85 17.56 -3.78 -1.99
N SER A 86 17.04 -3.11 -3.02
CA SER A 86 17.82 -2.36 -4.02
C SER A 86 18.21 -0.95 -3.58
N ASN A 87 17.52 -0.37 -2.60
CA ASN A 87 17.72 1.04 -2.22
C ASN A 87 18.03 1.25 -0.72
N ASN A 88 18.03 0.18 0.08
CA ASN A 88 18.44 0.26 1.48
C ASN A 88 19.96 0.14 1.64
N PRO A 89 20.56 0.90 2.57
CA PRO A 89 21.98 0.76 2.91
C PRO A 89 22.23 -0.51 3.74
N PRO A 90 23.50 -0.97 3.83
CA PRO A 90 23.87 -1.99 4.82
C PRO A 90 23.41 -1.60 6.24
N PRO A 91 22.98 -2.57 7.09
CA PRO A 91 23.05 -4.02 6.87
C PRO A 91 21.84 -4.61 6.13
N PHE A 92 20.87 -3.81 5.70
CA PHE A 92 19.60 -4.26 5.11
C PHE A 92 19.54 -4.12 3.59
N ASP A 93 20.68 -4.23 2.92
CA ASP A 93 20.76 -4.20 1.47
C ASP A 93 20.65 -5.61 0.85
N ARG A 94 20.18 -5.70 -0.37
CA ARG A 94 20.15 -6.92 -1.20
C ARG A 94 19.51 -8.11 -0.45
N ALA A 95 20.20 -9.26 -0.44
CA ALA A 95 19.74 -10.48 0.20
C ALA A 95 19.61 -10.40 1.74
N ARG A 96 20.14 -9.32 2.36
CA ARG A 96 20.02 -9.06 3.80
C ARG A 96 18.79 -8.23 4.15
N PHE A 97 18.02 -7.82 3.17
CA PHE A 97 16.77 -7.10 3.41
C PHE A 97 15.82 -8.01 4.21
N PRO A 98 15.20 -7.49 5.29
CA PRO A 98 14.36 -8.32 6.15
C PRO A 98 13.11 -8.80 5.42
N SER A 99 12.60 -9.96 5.86
CA SER A 99 11.30 -10.45 5.40
C SER A 99 10.20 -9.50 5.87
N ILE A 100 9.39 -9.04 4.92
CA ILE A 100 8.26 -8.14 5.13
C ILE A 100 6.98 -8.85 4.68
N ASN A 101 5.94 -8.76 5.49
CA ASN A 101 4.64 -9.34 5.17
C ASN A 101 3.57 -8.28 4.93
N TYR A 102 2.32 -8.72 4.72
CA TYR A 102 1.20 -7.80 4.51
C TYR A 102 0.90 -6.94 5.73
N TYR A 103 0.99 -7.49 6.92
CA TYR A 103 0.75 -6.73 8.14
C TYR A 103 1.72 -5.55 8.24
N ASP A 104 3.01 -5.78 8.01
CA ASP A 104 4.04 -4.73 8.02
C ASP A 104 3.71 -3.62 7.00
N ASN A 105 3.35 -4.03 5.77
CA ASN A 105 2.97 -3.09 4.72
C ASN A 105 1.73 -2.26 5.11
N ILE A 106 0.70 -2.91 5.63
CA ILE A 106 -0.55 -2.24 6.03
C ILE A 106 -0.31 -1.27 7.19
N GLN A 107 0.54 -1.63 8.17
CA GLN A 107 0.91 -0.70 9.23
C GLN A 107 1.65 0.55 8.70
N CYS A 108 2.55 0.37 7.74
CA CYS A 108 3.23 1.50 7.10
C CYS A 108 2.27 2.39 6.30
N GLN A 109 1.34 1.78 5.57
CA GLN A 109 0.30 2.48 4.83
C GLN A 109 -0.67 3.21 5.78
N TYR A 110 -1.02 2.59 6.91
CA TYR A 110 -1.85 3.22 7.95
C TYR A 110 -1.18 4.48 8.48
N ARG A 111 0.11 4.42 8.80
CA ARG A 111 0.87 5.59 9.24
C ARG A 111 0.90 6.68 8.18
N LEU A 112 1.10 6.34 6.91
CA LEU A 112 1.01 7.30 5.82
C LEU A 112 -0.35 8.01 5.81
N LEU A 113 -1.46 7.28 5.92
CA LEU A 113 -2.80 7.87 5.87
C LEU A 113 -3.11 8.73 7.11
N THR A 114 -2.67 8.32 8.28
CA THR A 114 -3.02 8.98 9.54
C THR A 114 -2.03 10.09 9.92
N GLU A 115 -0.74 9.92 9.70
CA GLU A 115 0.29 10.89 10.10
C GLU A 115 0.45 11.99 9.03
N GLU A 116 0.49 11.63 7.74
CA GLU A 116 0.69 12.60 6.64
C GLU A 116 -0.62 13.29 6.24
N PHE A 117 -1.71 12.52 6.09
CA PHE A 117 -2.97 13.05 5.58
C PHE A 117 -4.04 13.25 6.66
N GLN A 118 -3.86 12.67 7.85
CA GLN A 118 -4.83 12.72 8.95
C GLN A 118 -6.23 12.25 8.50
N VAL A 119 -6.28 11.16 7.73
CA VAL A 119 -7.52 10.56 7.23
C VAL A 119 -8.37 10.06 8.39
N ASN A 120 -9.66 10.45 8.42
CA ASN A 120 -10.61 10.05 9.44
C ASN A 120 -11.40 8.79 9.05
N LYS A 121 -11.62 8.60 7.73
CA LYS A 121 -12.31 7.44 7.16
C LYS A 121 -11.71 7.08 5.80
N ILE A 122 -11.67 5.78 5.52
CA ILE A 122 -11.35 5.23 4.21
C ILE A 122 -12.66 4.81 3.57
N ALA A 123 -13.13 5.59 2.60
CA ALA A 123 -14.38 5.30 1.88
C ALA A 123 -14.29 3.96 1.14
N LEU A 124 -13.08 3.61 0.67
CA LEU A 124 -12.84 2.36 -0.04
C LEU A 124 -11.37 1.92 0.11
N ALA A 125 -11.15 0.66 0.51
CA ALA A 125 -9.88 -0.02 0.31
C ALA A 125 -10.04 -1.01 -0.85
N CYS A 126 -9.31 -0.80 -1.94
CA CYS A 126 -9.47 -1.60 -3.14
C CYS A 126 -8.13 -2.06 -3.69
N GLY A 127 -8.14 -3.11 -4.53
CA GLY A 127 -6.91 -3.59 -5.11
C GLY A 127 -7.06 -4.78 -6.04
N PHE A 128 -6.10 -4.89 -6.95
CA PHE A 128 -5.95 -5.98 -7.89
C PHE A 128 -4.94 -7.00 -7.37
N SER A 129 -5.19 -8.30 -7.55
CA SER A 129 -4.23 -9.37 -7.25
C SER A 129 -3.66 -9.28 -5.82
N MET A 130 -2.37 -9.05 -5.66
CA MET A 130 -1.72 -8.78 -4.37
C MET A 130 -2.26 -7.52 -3.66
N GLY A 131 -2.74 -6.53 -4.41
CA GLY A 131 -3.47 -5.37 -3.87
C GLY A 131 -4.84 -5.77 -3.29
N ALA A 132 -5.50 -6.78 -3.87
CA ALA A 132 -6.74 -7.32 -3.31
C ALA A 132 -6.50 -8.01 -1.96
N GLN A 133 -5.40 -8.74 -1.81
CA GLN A 133 -5.01 -9.33 -0.52
C GLN A 133 -4.80 -8.24 0.54
N GLN A 134 -4.17 -7.13 0.17
CA GLN A 134 -4.03 -5.98 1.06
C GLN A 134 -5.38 -5.36 1.44
N SER A 135 -6.34 -5.30 0.50
CA SER A 135 -7.68 -4.78 0.79
C SER A 135 -8.42 -5.62 1.84
N PHE A 136 -8.27 -6.95 1.81
CA PHE A 136 -8.80 -7.82 2.87
C PHE A 136 -8.13 -7.51 4.23
N HIS A 137 -6.81 -7.32 4.25
CA HIS A 137 -6.10 -6.95 5.47
C HIS A 137 -6.56 -5.59 6.02
N TRP A 138 -6.77 -4.60 5.16
CA TRP A 138 -7.31 -3.31 5.56
C TRP A 138 -8.66 -3.44 6.24
N GLY A 139 -9.59 -4.18 5.65
CA GLY A 139 -10.92 -4.40 6.25
C GLY A 139 -10.88 -5.17 7.57
N ALA A 140 -9.96 -6.15 7.69
CA ALA A 140 -9.83 -6.97 8.89
C ALA A 140 -9.14 -6.23 10.05
N LEU A 141 -8.07 -5.47 9.76
CA LEU A 141 -7.27 -4.79 10.79
C LEU A 141 -7.90 -3.48 11.25
N PHE A 142 -8.61 -2.77 10.36
CA PHE A 142 -9.16 -1.45 10.63
C PHE A 142 -10.66 -1.33 10.30
N PRO A 143 -11.53 -2.21 10.86
CA PRO A 143 -12.96 -2.25 10.51
C PRO A 143 -13.71 -0.96 10.86
N ASN A 144 -13.21 -0.17 11.81
CA ASN A 144 -13.81 1.11 12.20
C ASN A 144 -13.34 2.30 11.33
N LEU A 145 -12.27 2.12 10.55
CA LEU A 145 -11.70 3.13 9.66
C LEU A 145 -12.15 2.91 8.21
N VAL A 146 -12.24 1.65 7.77
CA VAL A 146 -12.57 1.26 6.40
C VAL A 146 -14.06 1.01 6.27
N GLU A 147 -14.74 1.76 5.39
CA GLU A 147 -16.17 1.60 5.17
C GLU A 147 -16.49 0.45 4.21
N ARG A 148 -15.68 0.28 3.18
CA ARG A 148 -15.89 -0.72 2.13
C ARG A 148 -14.56 -1.28 1.64
N ILE A 149 -14.59 -2.54 1.22
CA ILE A 149 -13.48 -3.16 0.49
C ILE A 149 -13.94 -3.61 -0.90
N ALA A 150 -13.09 -3.47 -1.90
CA ALA A 150 -13.31 -3.99 -3.24
C ALA A 150 -12.05 -4.72 -3.73
N PRO A 151 -11.85 -5.97 -3.30
CA PRO A 151 -10.77 -6.81 -3.79
C PRO A 151 -11.18 -7.48 -5.10
N TRP A 152 -10.31 -7.48 -6.13
CA TRP A 152 -10.56 -8.23 -7.36
C TRP A 152 -9.33 -8.99 -7.83
N CYS A 153 -9.56 -10.11 -8.49
CA CYS A 153 -8.51 -11.03 -8.96
C CYS A 153 -7.52 -11.47 -7.86
N GLY A 154 -7.97 -11.54 -6.61
CA GLY A 154 -7.19 -11.95 -5.46
C GLY A 154 -8.01 -12.80 -4.50
N SER A 155 -7.36 -13.33 -3.49
CA SER A 155 -7.98 -14.20 -2.48
C SER A 155 -7.55 -13.80 -1.08
N ALA A 156 -8.40 -14.04 -0.08
CA ALA A 156 -8.04 -13.84 1.33
C ALA A 156 -6.96 -14.82 1.82
N LYS A 157 -6.81 -15.96 1.13
CA LYS A 157 -5.77 -16.97 1.39
C LYS A 157 -5.24 -17.49 0.06
N THR A 158 -3.92 -17.51 -0.09
CA THR A 158 -3.24 -18.05 -1.27
C THR A 158 -3.60 -19.52 -1.48
N SER A 159 -4.05 -19.87 -2.69
CA SER A 159 -4.32 -21.24 -3.06
C SER A 159 -3.02 -22.06 -3.21
N ASN A 160 -3.11 -23.37 -3.07
CA ASN A 160 -1.96 -24.26 -3.29
C ASN A 160 -1.38 -24.10 -4.71
N HIS A 161 -2.23 -23.86 -5.71
CA HIS A 161 -1.82 -23.61 -7.09
C HIS A 161 -0.97 -22.35 -7.20
N ASN A 162 -1.43 -21.25 -6.60
CA ASN A 162 -0.68 -19.99 -6.58
C ASN A 162 0.63 -20.12 -5.76
N HIS A 163 0.61 -20.90 -4.68
CA HIS A 163 1.81 -21.15 -3.89
C HIS A 163 2.88 -21.83 -4.74
N VAL A 164 2.53 -22.88 -5.48
CA VAL A 164 3.46 -23.55 -6.40
C VAL A 164 4.00 -22.58 -7.47
N PHE A 165 3.15 -21.72 -8.02
CA PHE A 165 3.57 -20.72 -9.00
C PHE A 165 4.57 -19.69 -8.43
N LEU A 166 4.45 -19.33 -7.15
CA LEU A 166 5.32 -18.33 -6.52
C LEU A 166 6.65 -18.93 -6.02
N GLU A 167 6.67 -20.21 -5.68
CA GLU A 167 7.85 -20.90 -5.11
C GLU A 167 8.65 -21.68 -6.17
N GLY A 168 8.10 -21.92 -7.36
CA GLY A 168 8.73 -22.66 -8.46
C GLY A 168 9.44 -21.75 -9.44
#